data_eacf001575ad0ceb4e468b3d0322f6b4
#
_entry.id   eacf001575ad0ceb4e468b3d0322f6b4
#
_cell.length_a   1.000
_cell.length_b   1.000
_cell.length_c   1.000
_cell.angle_alpha   90.00
_cell.angle_beta   90.00
_cell.angle_gamma   90.00
#
_symmetry.space_group_name_H-M   'P 1'
#
loop_
_entity.id
_entity.type
_entity.pdbx_description
1 polymer ?
#
loop_
_entity_poly.entity_id
_entity_poly.type
_entity_poly.pdbx_seq_one_letter_code
_entity_poly.pdbx_strand_id
1 'polypeptide(L)' 'MKSPRLSIVVPCFNEELILKETAGILIHLTNQLVEEGRVAADSYILFVNDGSGDNTWNLIRHLHEKDNRVKGLNLSIN' A
#
# COMPACT_ATOMS: atom_id res chain seq x y z
N MET A 1 12.80 10.27 21.52
CA MET A 1 13.11 9.05 20.75
C MET A 1 12.27 9.02 19.49
N LYS A 2 12.89 8.81 18.36
CA LYS A 2 12.15 8.77 17.10
C LYS A 2 11.44 7.44 16.94
N SER A 3 10.21 7.49 16.46
CA SER A 3 9.47 6.28 16.14
C SER A 3 10.03 5.64 14.86
N PRO A 4 10.04 4.32 14.76
CA PRO A 4 10.55 3.66 13.57
C PRO A 4 9.61 3.86 12.39
N ARG A 5 10.18 3.90 11.18
CA ARG A 5 9.38 3.93 9.95
C ARG A 5 8.93 2.52 9.63
N LEU A 6 7.62 2.36 9.46
CA LEU A 6 7.00 1.08 9.11
C LEU A 6 6.79 1.02 7.61
N SER A 7 7.19 -0.10 7.02
CA SER A 7 6.94 -0.38 5.61
C SER A 7 6.16 -1.70 5.54
N ILE A 8 4.91 -1.62 5.10
CA ILE A 8 4.09 -2.82 4.92
C ILE A 8 4.16 -3.22 3.46
N VAL A 9 4.72 -4.39 3.18
CA VAL A 9 4.86 -4.90 1.81
C VAL A 9 3.78 -5.92 1.54
N VAL A 10 2.97 -5.67 0.52
CA VAL A 10 1.83 -6.51 0.17
C VAL A 10 2.00 -7.02 -1.26
N PRO A 11 2.35 -8.29 -1.44
CA PRO A 11 2.39 -8.87 -2.79
C PRO A 11 0.97 -9.04 -3.33
N CYS A 12 0.77 -8.66 -4.57
CA CYS A 12 -0.54 -8.70 -5.23
C CYS A 12 -0.47 -9.48 -6.52
N PHE A 13 -1.45 -10.33 -6.73
CA PHE A 13 -1.63 -11.05 -8.00
C PHE A 13 -3.12 -11.23 -8.22
N ASN A 14 -3.66 -10.55 -9.25
CA ASN A 14 -5.08 -10.61 -9.59
C ASN A 14 -5.99 -10.32 -8.39
N GLU A 15 -5.72 -9.19 -7.71
CA GLU A 15 -6.41 -8.81 -6.46
C GLU A 15 -7.41 -7.67 -6.65
N GLU A 16 -7.83 -7.37 -7.91
CA GLU A 16 -8.62 -6.16 -8.14
C GLU A 16 -9.92 -6.09 -7.32
N LEU A 17 -10.54 -7.23 -7.04
CA LEU A 17 -11.81 -7.23 -6.32
C LEU A 17 -11.69 -6.88 -4.84
N ILE A 18 -10.53 -7.12 -4.24
CA ILE A 18 -10.35 -6.90 -2.80
C ILE A 18 -9.33 -5.82 -2.48
N LEU A 19 -8.59 -5.35 -3.47
CA LEU A 19 -7.47 -4.45 -3.25
C LEU A 19 -7.87 -3.14 -2.58
N LYS A 20 -8.96 -2.54 -3.00
CA LYS A 20 -9.43 -1.28 -2.44
C LYS A 20 -9.75 -1.41 -0.95
N GLU A 21 -10.41 -2.50 -0.59
CA GLU A 21 -10.76 -2.79 0.80
C GLU A 21 -9.51 -3.02 1.64
N THR A 22 -8.60 -3.85 1.12
CA THR A 22 -7.33 -4.14 1.80
C THR A 22 -6.53 -2.86 2.02
N ALA A 23 -6.43 -2.02 0.99
CA ALA A 23 -5.72 -0.74 1.10
C ALA A 23 -6.35 0.15 2.17
N GLY A 24 -7.68 0.24 2.20
CA GLY A 24 -8.37 1.05 3.20
C GLY A 24 -8.07 0.60 4.61
N ILE A 25 -8.06 -0.70 4.86
CA ILE A 25 -7.76 -1.27 6.18
C ILE A 25 -6.32 -0.93 6.58
N LEU A 26 -5.37 -1.12 5.67
CA LEU A 26 -3.95 -0.89 5.96
C LEU A 26 -3.64 0.59 6.14
N ILE A 27 -4.27 1.46 5.37
CA ILE A 27 -4.11 2.91 5.52
C ILE A 27 -4.63 3.34 6.89
N HIS A 28 -5.82 2.86 7.27
CA HIS A 28 -6.41 3.20 8.57
C HIS A 28 -5.51 2.73 9.71
N LEU A 29 -5.03 1.50 9.65
CA LEU A 29 -4.14 0.95 10.67
C LEU A 29 -2.86 1.76 10.79
N THR A 30 -2.24 2.09 9.64
CA THR A 30 -0.99 2.86 9.64
C THR A 30 -1.20 4.24 10.22
N ASN A 31 -2.29 4.92 9.84
CA ASN A 31 -2.61 6.24 10.38
C ASN A 31 -2.81 6.19 11.89
N GLN A 32 -3.46 5.15 12.40
CA GLN A 32 -3.67 4.97 13.83
C GLN A 32 -2.34 4.81 14.57
N LEU A 33 -1.43 4.00 14.01
CA LEU A 33 -0.13 3.80 14.63
C LEU A 33 0.71 5.08 14.64
N VAL A 34 0.59 5.90 13.58
CA VAL A 34 1.25 7.19 13.52
C VAL A 34 0.70 8.14 14.60
N GLU A 35 -0.63 8.21 14.73
CA GLU A 35 -1.27 9.06 15.73
C GLU A 35 -0.88 8.67 17.16
N GLU A 36 -0.69 7.38 17.40
CA GLU A 36 -0.27 6.86 18.70
C GLU A 36 1.23 7.02 18.95
N GLY A 37 1.96 7.55 17.98
CA GLY A 37 3.41 7.74 18.12
C GLY A 37 4.21 6.44 18.03
N ARG A 38 3.62 5.37 17.53
CA ARG A 38 4.27 4.06 17.46
C ARG A 38 5.15 3.90 16.24
N VAL A 39 4.80 4.58 15.14
CA VAL A 39 5.59 4.56 13.91
C VAL A 39 5.72 5.98 13.37
N ALA A 40 6.73 6.20 12.54
CA ALA A 40 7.00 7.50 11.97
C ALA A 40 5.91 7.91 10.98
N ALA A 41 5.71 9.21 10.82
CA ALA A 41 4.67 9.77 9.94
C ALA A 41 4.87 9.42 8.48
N ASP A 42 6.10 9.11 8.06
CA ASP A 42 6.43 8.72 6.69
C ASP A 42 6.35 7.20 6.45
N SER A 43 5.74 6.47 7.38
CA SER A 43 5.45 5.04 7.18
C SER A 43 4.54 4.85 5.97
N TYR A 44 4.69 3.74 5.26
CA TYR A 44 3.97 3.55 4.01
C TYR A 44 3.61 2.08 3.76
N ILE A 45 2.73 1.90 2.76
CA ILE A 45 2.29 0.58 2.31
C ILE A 45 2.76 0.42 0.88
N LEU A 46 3.50 -0.65 0.60
CA LEU A 46 4.01 -0.94 -0.74
C LEU A 46 3.27 -2.15 -1.31
N PHE A 47 2.47 -1.91 -2.33
CA PHE A 47 1.83 -2.98 -3.09
C PHE A 47 2.76 -3.40 -4.22
N VAL A 48 3.11 -4.67 -4.25
CA VAL A 48 3.98 -5.23 -5.29
C VAL A 48 3.13 -6.06 -6.23
N ASN A 49 2.96 -5.57 -7.46
CA ASN A 49 2.18 -6.29 -8.47
C ASN A 49 3.08 -7.26 -9.21
N ASP A 50 2.76 -8.55 -9.11
CA ASP A 50 3.54 -9.62 -9.70
C ASP A 50 2.80 -10.25 -10.88
N GLY A 51 2.73 -9.52 -11.99
CA GLY A 51 2.19 -10.03 -13.22
C GLY A 51 0.68 -10.22 -13.29
N SER A 52 -0.08 -9.36 -12.61
CA SER A 52 -1.54 -9.46 -12.64
C SER A 52 -2.09 -9.31 -14.06
N GLY A 53 -3.02 -10.18 -14.42
CA GLY A 53 -3.72 -10.12 -15.70
C GLY A 53 -4.99 -9.29 -15.67
N ASP A 54 -5.37 -8.81 -14.47
CA ASP A 54 -6.56 -7.97 -14.29
C ASP A 54 -6.17 -6.50 -14.10
N ASN A 55 -7.06 -5.70 -13.53
CA ASN A 55 -6.86 -4.27 -13.36
C ASN A 55 -6.10 -3.89 -12.08
N THR A 56 -5.45 -4.84 -11.42
CA THR A 56 -4.77 -4.63 -10.14
C THR A 56 -3.78 -3.48 -10.18
N TRP A 57 -2.92 -3.44 -11.20
CA TRP A 57 -1.89 -2.39 -11.28
C TRP A 57 -2.50 -1.00 -11.42
N ASN A 58 -3.55 -0.86 -12.24
CA ASN A 58 -4.22 0.43 -12.40
C ASN A 58 -4.85 0.91 -11.10
N LEU A 59 -5.39 -0.01 -10.30
CA LEU A 59 -5.95 0.31 -9.00
C LEU A 59 -4.87 0.77 -8.03
N ILE A 60 -3.71 0.13 -8.03
CA ILE A 60 -2.58 0.54 -7.19
C ILE A 60 -2.16 1.96 -7.54
N ARG A 61 -2.02 2.26 -8.83
CA ARG A 61 -1.67 3.60 -9.29
C ARG A 61 -2.70 4.64 -8.83
N HIS A 62 -3.98 4.30 -8.94
CA HIS A 62 -5.06 5.18 -8.54
C HIS A 62 -5.04 5.46 -7.04
N LEU A 63 -4.80 4.41 -6.24
CA LEU A 63 -4.68 4.56 -4.79
C LEU A 63 -3.49 5.43 -4.42
N HIS A 64 -2.37 5.29 -5.13
CA HIS A 64 -1.19 6.12 -4.90
C HIS A 64 -1.48 7.60 -5.17
N GLU A 65 -2.25 7.89 -6.20
CA GLU A 65 -2.62 9.27 -6.52
C GLU A 65 -3.47 9.90 -5.43
N LYS A 66 -4.29 9.10 -4.75
CA LYS A 66 -5.19 9.59 -3.70
C LYS A 66 -4.55 9.66 -2.33
N ASP A 67 -3.55 8.83 -2.07
CA ASP A 67 -2.95 8.73 -0.74
C ASP A 67 -1.45 8.50 -0.86
N ASN A 68 -0.67 9.46 -0.36
CA ASN A 68 0.80 9.40 -0.42
C ASN A 68 1.38 8.21 0.35
N ARG A 69 0.61 7.63 1.26
CA ARG A 69 1.06 6.49 2.04
C ARG A 69 1.09 5.21 1.22
N VAL A 70 0.36 5.18 0.11
CA VAL A 70 0.32 4.03 -0.79
C VAL A 70 1.40 4.18 -1.86
N LYS A 71 2.25 3.16 -1.99
CA LYS A 71 3.27 3.08 -3.03
C LYS A 71 3.08 1.80 -3.81
N GLY A 72 3.54 1.78 -5.04
CA GLY A 72 3.41 0.62 -5.90
C GLY A 72 4.69 0.27 -6.62
N LEU A 73 4.92 -1.03 -6.78
CA LEU A 73 6.02 -1.56 -7.58
C LEU A 73 5.43 -2.59 -8.52
N ASN A 74 5.69 -2.43 -9.81
CA ASN A 74 5.20 -3.35 -10.82
C ASN A 74 6.35 -4.23 -11.32
N LEU A 75 6.28 -5.51 -11.02
CA LEU A 75 7.27 -6.48 -11.45
C LEU A 75 6.92 -7.10 -12.80
N SER A 76 5.72 -6.81 -13.30
CA SER A 76 5.30 -7.33 -14.59
C SER A 76 6.10 -6.65 -15.70
N ILE A 77 6.88 -7.42 -16.40
CA ILE A 77 7.70 -6.93 -17.52
C ILE A 77 7.17 -7.59 -18.79
N ASN A 78 6.47 -6.82 -19.59
CA ASN A 78 6.07 -7.28 -20.91
C ASN A 78 6.16 -6.14 -21.89
#